data_f75291e6d25328996f214c34dd6b55eb
#
_entry.id   f75291e6d25328996f214c34dd6b55eb
#
_cell.length_a   1.000
_cell.length_b   1.000
_cell.length_c   1.000
_cell.angle_alpha   90.00
_cell.angle_beta   90.00
_cell.angle_gamma   90.00
#
_symmetry.space_group_name_H-M   'P 1'
#
loop_
_entity.id
_entity.type
_entity.pdbx_description
1 polymer ?
#
loop_
_entity_poly.entity_id
_entity_poly.type
_entity_poly.pdbx_seq_one_letter_code
_entity_poly.pdbx_strand_id
1 'polypeptide(L)'
;DVRIGSNCSVDRGALDDTILEDGVIIDNLVQIADNVKLGAHTAIAAKTAVAGSVTIGKNCIIGGGSAVAGHLNIADNVTLTGMSMVTKNISEAGTFSSGIGLFENNHWKRTVVRLRQLADVPLTQITKRLDHIQAQIESLESTFNLRK
;
A
#
# COMPACT_ATOMS: atom_id res chain seq x y z
N ASP A 1 -16.07 23.26 -5.31
CA ASP A 1 -16.73 22.86 -4.04
C ASP A 1 -15.88 21.86 -3.27
N VAL A 2 -15.39 22.25 -2.09
CA VAL A 2 -14.66 21.35 -1.17
C VAL A 2 -15.54 21.12 0.07
N ARG A 3 -15.61 19.88 0.55
CA ARG A 3 -16.29 19.51 1.80
C ARG A 3 -15.29 18.99 2.82
N ILE A 4 -15.33 19.53 4.03
CA ILE A 4 -14.45 19.13 5.12
C ILE A 4 -15.30 18.79 6.34
N GLY A 5 -15.16 17.55 6.82
CA GLY A 5 -15.85 17.04 7.99
C GLY A 5 -15.37 17.62 9.31
N SER A 6 -16.02 17.24 10.38
CA SER A 6 -15.74 17.74 11.73
C SER A 6 -14.38 17.30 12.26
N ASN A 7 -13.73 18.15 13.03
CA ASN A 7 -12.44 17.87 13.68
C ASN A 7 -11.32 17.46 12.70
N CYS A 8 -11.34 17.96 11.49
CA CYS A 8 -10.22 17.84 10.57
C CYS A 8 -9.17 18.91 10.89
N SER A 9 -7.90 18.58 10.67
CA SER A 9 -6.81 19.54 10.62
C SER A 9 -6.29 19.59 9.19
N VAL A 10 -6.16 20.82 8.66
CA VAL A 10 -5.53 21.10 7.36
C VAL A 10 -4.45 22.12 7.62
N ASP A 11 -3.21 21.68 7.58
CA ASP A 11 -2.08 22.50 7.92
C ASP A 11 -1.75 23.45 6.76
N ARG A 12 -1.36 24.66 7.08
CA ARG A 12 -0.84 25.61 6.10
C ARG A 12 0.49 25.09 5.55
N GLY A 13 0.71 25.29 4.26
CA GLY A 13 2.01 24.97 3.66
C GLY A 13 3.15 25.76 4.30
N ALA A 14 4.26 25.10 4.54
CA ALA A 14 5.47 25.68 5.11
C ALA A 14 6.35 26.35 4.04
N LEU A 15 6.46 25.74 2.86
CA LEU A 15 7.23 26.21 1.71
C LEU A 15 6.32 26.52 0.52
N ASP A 16 5.44 25.59 0.18
CA ASP A 16 4.41 25.71 -0.86
C ASP A 16 3.03 25.81 -0.21
N ASP A 17 1.99 25.95 -1.03
CA ASP A 17 0.60 25.91 -0.55
C ASP A 17 0.10 24.49 -0.35
N THR A 18 -0.71 24.29 0.68
CA THR A 18 -1.60 23.12 0.80
C THR A 18 -2.82 23.36 -0.08
N ILE A 19 -3.06 22.49 -1.06
CA ILE A 19 -4.07 22.68 -2.11
C ILE A 19 -5.10 21.55 -2.08
N LEU A 20 -6.36 21.93 -1.96
CA LEU A 20 -7.50 21.03 -2.13
C LEU A 20 -8.25 21.48 -3.40
N GLU A 21 -8.17 20.68 -4.46
CA GLU A 21 -8.84 21.01 -5.73
C GLU A 21 -10.35 20.82 -5.64
N ASP A 22 -11.05 21.20 -6.69
CA ASP A 22 -12.51 21.22 -6.73
C ASP A 22 -13.11 19.81 -6.54
N GLY A 23 -14.21 19.72 -5.81
CA GLY A 23 -14.91 18.46 -5.56
C GLY A 23 -14.25 17.54 -4.54
N VAL A 24 -13.17 17.96 -3.87
CA VAL A 24 -12.55 17.17 -2.79
C VAL A 24 -13.51 17.02 -1.62
N ILE A 25 -13.61 15.82 -1.09
CA ILE A 25 -14.42 15.47 0.08
C ILE A 25 -13.51 14.87 1.15
N ILE A 26 -13.48 15.51 2.32
CA ILE A 26 -12.73 15.06 3.49
C ILE A 26 -13.74 14.75 4.61
N ASP A 27 -13.75 13.52 5.07
CA ASP A 27 -14.61 13.07 6.18
C ASP A 27 -14.01 13.49 7.54
N ASN A 28 -14.63 13.10 8.63
CA ASN A 28 -14.29 13.55 9.98
C ASN A 28 -12.93 13.06 10.46
N LEU A 29 -12.27 13.85 11.31
CA LEU A 29 -11.03 13.48 12.00
C LEU A 29 -9.86 13.17 11.03
N VAL A 30 -9.80 13.81 9.89
CA VAL A 30 -8.73 13.66 8.91
C VAL A 30 -7.63 14.68 9.20
N GLN A 31 -6.38 14.26 9.12
CA GLN A 31 -5.20 15.12 9.18
C GLN A 31 -4.59 15.28 7.79
N ILE A 32 -4.51 16.49 7.30
CA ILE A 32 -3.78 16.91 6.10
C ILE A 32 -2.62 17.79 6.54
N ALA A 33 -1.39 17.32 6.35
CA ALA A 33 -0.21 18.06 6.72
C ALA A 33 0.16 19.13 5.68
N ASP A 34 1.24 19.85 5.93
CA ASP A 34 1.73 20.96 5.11
C ASP A 34 2.13 20.53 3.69
N ASN A 35 1.98 21.45 2.75
CA ASN A 35 2.32 21.29 1.33
C ASN A 35 1.63 20.11 0.62
N VAL A 36 0.54 19.55 1.18
CA VAL A 36 -0.23 18.47 0.55
C VAL A 36 -1.05 19.02 -0.61
N LYS A 37 -1.11 18.26 -1.71
CA LYS A 37 -1.95 18.57 -2.88
C LYS A 37 -2.93 17.43 -3.11
N LEU A 38 -4.23 17.73 -3.05
CA LEU A 38 -5.30 16.78 -3.34
C LEU A 38 -5.96 17.14 -4.66
N GLY A 39 -5.90 16.24 -5.63
CA GLY A 39 -6.51 16.40 -6.94
C GLY A 39 -8.03 16.35 -6.90
N ALA A 40 -8.65 16.92 -7.92
CA ALA A 40 -10.10 17.10 -8.00
C ALA A 40 -10.88 15.80 -7.80
N HIS A 41 -12.04 15.92 -7.13
CA HIS A 41 -12.97 14.82 -6.86
C HIS A 41 -12.38 13.66 -6.02
N THR A 42 -11.27 13.88 -5.33
CA THR A 42 -10.70 12.90 -4.41
C THR A 42 -11.47 12.90 -3.09
N ALA A 43 -11.78 11.70 -2.60
CA ALA A 43 -12.49 11.48 -1.35
C ALA A 43 -11.57 10.83 -0.31
N ILE A 44 -11.52 11.39 0.89
CA ILE A 44 -10.75 10.89 2.02
C ILE A 44 -11.70 10.54 3.16
N ALA A 45 -11.75 9.26 3.51
CA ALA A 45 -12.60 8.77 4.58
C ALA A 45 -12.01 9.05 5.98
N ALA A 46 -12.85 8.94 6.99
CA ALA A 46 -12.55 9.35 8.35
C ALA A 46 -11.26 8.74 8.95
N LYS A 47 -10.63 9.52 9.84
CA LYS A 47 -9.42 9.13 10.58
C LYS A 47 -8.20 8.83 9.71
N THR A 48 -8.17 9.29 8.48
CA THR A 48 -7.01 9.18 7.60
C THR A 48 -5.99 10.27 7.91
N ALA A 49 -4.71 9.95 7.79
CA ALA A 49 -3.62 10.89 7.93
C ALA A 49 -2.78 10.95 6.64
N VAL A 50 -2.57 12.16 6.13
CA VAL A 50 -1.71 12.43 4.98
C VAL A 50 -0.55 13.29 5.44
N ALA A 51 0.66 12.76 5.38
CA ALA A 51 1.86 13.48 5.82
C ALA A 51 2.29 14.56 4.81
N GLY A 52 3.24 15.40 5.22
CA GLY A 52 3.64 16.58 4.46
C GLY A 52 4.20 16.30 3.07
N SER A 53 3.96 17.25 2.18
CA SER A 53 4.46 17.23 0.79
C SER A 53 3.98 16.04 -0.05
N VAL A 54 2.84 15.46 0.29
CA VAL A 54 2.20 14.40 -0.49
C VAL A 54 1.34 15.02 -1.59
N THR A 55 1.42 14.45 -2.78
CA THR A 55 0.49 14.74 -3.88
C THR A 55 -0.39 13.53 -4.14
N ILE A 56 -1.70 13.69 -4.02
CA ILE A 56 -2.70 12.69 -4.39
C ILE A 56 -3.43 13.18 -5.63
N GLY A 57 -3.50 12.33 -6.65
CA GLY A 57 -4.14 12.64 -7.93
C GLY A 57 -5.64 12.82 -7.84
N LYS A 58 -6.29 12.89 -9.00
CA LYS A 58 -7.74 13.09 -9.14
C LYS A 58 -8.51 11.80 -8.98
N ASN A 59 -9.79 11.91 -8.59
CA ASN A 59 -10.71 10.79 -8.48
C ASN A 59 -10.21 9.65 -7.60
N CYS A 60 -9.37 9.94 -6.61
CA CYS A 60 -8.89 8.94 -5.66
C CYS A 60 -9.90 8.71 -4.55
N ILE A 61 -9.90 7.49 -4.01
CA ILE A 61 -10.69 7.11 -2.83
C ILE A 61 -9.73 6.58 -1.77
N ILE A 62 -9.60 7.30 -0.67
CA ILE A 62 -8.72 6.92 0.43
C ILE A 62 -9.57 6.36 1.57
N GLY A 63 -9.48 5.06 1.79
CA GLY A 63 -10.22 4.35 2.82
C GLY A 63 -9.88 4.81 4.23
N GLY A 64 -10.87 4.76 5.13
CA GLY A 64 -10.75 5.29 6.49
C GLY A 64 -9.64 4.65 7.33
N GLY A 65 -9.04 5.43 8.21
CA GLY A 65 -7.94 5.00 9.05
C GLY A 65 -6.63 4.74 8.31
N SER A 66 -6.52 5.12 7.04
CA SER A 66 -5.30 4.98 6.26
C SER A 66 -4.26 6.01 6.63
N ALA A 67 -3.00 5.71 6.34
CA ALA A 67 -1.88 6.63 6.52
C ALA A 67 -1.04 6.69 5.24
N VAL A 68 -0.67 7.90 4.82
CA VAL A 68 0.22 8.13 3.67
C VAL A 68 1.49 8.81 4.17
N ALA A 69 2.64 8.17 3.98
CA ALA A 69 3.94 8.71 4.37
C ALA A 69 4.29 9.96 3.53
N GLY A 70 5.15 10.82 4.07
CA GLY A 70 5.50 12.09 3.45
C GLY A 70 6.24 11.97 2.12
N HIS A 71 6.14 13.04 1.31
CA HIS A 71 6.84 13.22 0.04
C HIS A 71 6.50 12.18 -1.03
N LEU A 72 5.31 11.60 -0.98
CA LEU A 72 4.84 10.60 -1.94
C LEU A 72 3.95 11.21 -3.02
N ASN A 73 3.97 10.58 -4.19
CA ASN A 73 3.06 10.87 -5.28
C ASN A 73 2.14 9.66 -5.51
N ILE A 74 0.85 9.91 -5.50
CA ILE A 74 -0.21 8.94 -5.76
C ILE A 74 -0.89 9.34 -7.07
N ALA A 75 -0.93 8.44 -8.04
CA ALA A 75 -1.55 8.67 -9.35
C ALA A 75 -3.06 8.93 -9.25
N ASP A 76 -3.64 9.38 -10.35
CA ASP A 76 -5.09 9.52 -10.49
C ASP A 76 -5.80 8.16 -10.41
N ASN A 77 -7.07 8.15 -10.00
CA ASN A 77 -7.94 6.97 -9.96
C ASN A 77 -7.41 5.83 -9.08
N VAL A 78 -6.71 6.15 -8.01
CA VAL A 78 -6.26 5.19 -7.01
C VAL A 78 -7.31 5.02 -5.92
N THR A 79 -7.60 3.78 -5.57
CA THR A 79 -8.40 3.43 -4.39
C THR A 79 -7.52 2.75 -3.35
N LEU A 80 -7.47 3.30 -2.14
CA LEU A 80 -6.88 2.64 -0.97
C LEU A 80 -8.00 2.04 -0.12
N THR A 81 -7.89 0.76 0.20
CA THR A 81 -8.82 0.16 1.18
C THR A 81 -8.55 0.70 2.59
N GLY A 82 -9.54 0.59 3.48
CA GLY A 82 -9.38 1.09 4.85
C GLY A 82 -8.18 0.49 5.59
N MET A 83 -7.61 1.24 6.52
CA MET A 83 -6.45 0.87 7.33
C MET A 83 -5.17 0.61 6.51
N SER A 84 -5.09 1.15 5.30
CA SER A 84 -3.90 1.01 4.46
C SER A 84 -2.79 1.96 4.89
N MET A 85 -1.54 1.46 4.86
CA MET A 85 -0.35 2.27 5.06
C MET A 85 0.46 2.35 3.77
N VAL A 86 0.60 3.57 3.22
CA VAL A 86 1.33 3.83 1.99
C VAL A 86 2.71 4.37 2.32
N THR A 87 3.74 3.65 1.90
CA THR A 87 5.15 4.00 2.18
C THR A 87 5.99 4.22 0.91
N LYS A 88 5.36 4.15 -0.27
CA LYS A 88 6.01 4.36 -1.56
C LYS A 88 5.04 4.99 -2.56
N ASN A 89 5.59 5.60 -3.62
CA ASN A 89 4.78 6.16 -4.71
C ASN A 89 3.87 5.09 -5.34
N ILE A 90 2.70 5.53 -5.78
CA ILE A 90 1.78 4.73 -6.60
C ILE A 90 1.68 5.42 -7.96
N SER A 91 2.24 4.81 -8.99
CA SER A 91 2.39 5.41 -10.32
C SER A 91 1.23 5.10 -11.27
N GLU A 92 0.35 4.18 -10.92
CA GLU A 92 -0.73 3.71 -11.79
C GLU A 92 -2.06 3.64 -11.03
N ALA A 93 -3.16 3.85 -11.76
CA ALA A 93 -4.50 3.65 -11.23
C ALA A 93 -4.71 2.22 -10.75
N GLY A 94 -5.52 2.04 -9.72
CA GLY A 94 -5.83 0.70 -9.21
C GLY A 94 -6.32 0.72 -7.76
N THR A 95 -6.67 -0.46 -7.27
CA THR A 95 -7.06 -0.65 -5.87
C THR A 95 -5.91 -1.30 -5.10
N PHE A 96 -5.50 -0.66 -4.02
CA PHE A 96 -4.38 -1.08 -3.19
C PHE A 96 -4.83 -1.33 -1.75
N SER A 97 -4.23 -2.31 -1.13
CA SER A 97 -4.49 -2.69 0.25
C SER A 97 -3.18 -2.96 0.98
N SER A 98 -3.15 -2.72 2.28
CA SER A 98 -2.05 -3.15 3.13
C SER A 98 -2.57 -3.73 4.44
N GLY A 99 -1.66 -4.39 5.16
CA GLY A 99 -2.01 -5.10 6.39
C GLY A 99 -2.54 -6.51 6.12
N ILE A 100 -2.71 -7.24 7.18
CA ILE A 100 -3.26 -8.59 7.19
C ILE A 100 -4.70 -8.49 7.68
N GLY A 101 -5.62 -9.15 7.00
CA GLY A 101 -7.04 -9.14 7.35
C GLY A 101 -7.33 -9.66 8.77
N LEU A 102 -8.59 -9.61 9.18
CA LEU A 102 -9.03 -10.06 10.48
C LEU A 102 -8.96 -11.59 10.59
N PHE A 103 -8.36 -12.10 11.66
CA PHE A 103 -8.29 -13.51 12.01
C PHE A 103 -8.81 -13.72 13.45
N GLU A 104 -9.26 -14.92 13.73
CA GLU A 104 -9.42 -15.37 15.12
C GLU A 104 -8.06 -15.26 15.85
N ASN A 105 -8.08 -14.88 17.13
CA ASN A 105 -6.88 -14.50 17.87
C ASN A 105 -5.78 -15.58 17.90
N ASN A 106 -6.14 -16.85 18.10
CA ASN A 106 -5.15 -17.92 18.11
C ASN A 106 -4.56 -18.18 16.71
N HIS A 107 -5.37 -18.00 15.68
CA HIS A 107 -4.90 -18.07 14.29
C HIS A 107 -3.95 -16.90 13.98
N TRP A 108 -4.30 -15.68 14.40
CA TRP A 108 -3.43 -14.50 14.27
C TRP A 108 -2.06 -14.74 14.92
N LYS A 109 -2.01 -15.18 16.17
CA LYS A 109 -0.75 -15.46 16.87
C LYS A 109 0.14 -16.43 16.10
N ARG A 110 -0.45 -17.52 15.59
CA ARG A 110 0.29 -18.51 14.76
C ARG A 110 0.79 -17.91 13.45
N THR A 111 -0.04 -17.12 12.79
CA THR A 111 0.32 -16.45 11.53
C THR A 111 1.49 -15.49 11.72
N VAL A 112 1.47 -14.66 12.78
CA VAL A 112 2.57 -13.73 13.08
C VAL A 112 3.89 -14.46 13.35
N VAL A 113 3.87 -15.57 14.09
CA VAL A 113 5.06 -16.38 14.32
C VAL A 113 5.61 -16.95 13.02
N ARG A 114 4.75 -17.49 12.14
CA ARG A 114 5.17 -18.01 10.82
C ARG A 114 5.74 -16.92 9.92
N LEU A 115 5.16 -15.71 9.91
CA LEU A 115 5.69 -14.58 9.14
C LEU A 115 7.10 -14.19 9.60
N ARG A 116 7.36 -14.19 10.92
CA ARG A 116 8.71 -13.94 11.44
C ARG A 116 9.69 -15.02 11.01
N GLN A 117 9.31 -16.28 11.12
CA GLN A 117 10.13 -17.42 10.68
C GLN A 117 10.43 -17.38 9.18
N LEU A 118 9.49 -16.90 8.37
CA LEU A 118 9.67 -16.78 6.92
C LEU A 118 10.83 -15.82 6.56
N ALA A 119 11.08 -14.80 7.37
CA ALA A 119 12.21 -13.88 7.16
C ALA A 119 13.58 -14.57 7.23
N ASP A 120 13.67 -15.66 7.99
CA ASP A 120 14.90 -16.43 8.18
C ASP A 120 15.05 -17.59 7.16
N VAL A 121 14.06 -17.81 6.31
CA VAL A 121 14.10 -18.88 5.29
C VAL A 121 15.00 -18.47 4.12
N PRO A 122 16.05 -19.24 3.80
CA PRO A 122 16.98 -18.94 2.72
C PRO A 122 16.38 -19.28 1.35
N LEU A 123 15.33 -18.56 0.93
CA LEU A 123 14.56 -18.85 -0.28
C LEU A 123 15.44 -18.98 -1.53
N THR A 124 16.43 -18.10 -1.69
CA THR A 124 17.36 -18.17 -2.83
C THR A 124 18.16 -19.47 -2.88
N GLN A 125 18.56 -20.00 -1.72
CA GLN A 125 19.29 -21.27 -1.66
C GLN A 125 18.34 -22.45 -1.97
N ILE A 126 17.11 -22.39 -1.47
CA ILE A 126 16.10 -23.42 -1.75
C ILE A 126 15.79 -23.45 -3.25
N THR A 127 15.58 -22.30 -3.90
CA THR A 127 15.36 -22.22 -5.34
C THR A 127 16.52 -22.82 -6.12
N LYS A 128 17.77 -22.45 -5.82
CA LYS A 128 18.96 -23.02 -6.48
C LYS A 128 19.06 -24.53 -6.31
N ARG A 129 18.68 -25.06 -5.15
CA ARG A 129 18.68 -26.53 -4.92
C ARG A 129 17.59 -27.23 -5.71
N LEU A 130 16.40 -26.62 -5.83
CA LEU A 130 15.33 -27.14 -6.67
C LEU A 130 15.73 -27.18 -8.14
N ASP A 131 16.30 -26.11 -8.67
CA ASP A 131 16.78 -26.02 -10.05
C ASP A 131 17.84 -27.11 -10.32
N HIS A 132 18.78 -27.32 -9.38
CA HIS A 132 19.79 -28.37 -9.49
C HIS A 132 19.19 -29.78 -9.48
N ILE A 133 18.23 -30.06 -8.59
CA ILE A 133 17.53 -31.33 -8.54
C ILE A 133 16.76 -31.59 -9.84
N GLN A 134 16.11 -30.56 -10.37
CA GLN A 134 15.37 -30.66 -11.63
C GLN A 134 16.31 -31.00 -12.79
N ALA A 135 17.45 -30.34 -12.91
CA ALA A 135 18.45 -30.63 -13.92
C ALA A 135 19.00 -32.07 -13.80
N GLN A 136 19.18 -32.60 -12.58
CA GLN A 136 19.59 -33.98 -12.36
C GLN A 136 18.52 -34.97 -12.82
N ILE A 137 17.24 -34.70 -12.54
CA ILE A 137 16.12 -35.54 -12.99
C ILE A 137 16.08 -35.60 -14.51
N GLU A 138 16.14 -34.46 -15.19
CA GLU A 138 16.13 -34.35 -16.66
C GLU A 138 17.31 -35.13 -17.29
N SER A 139 18.49 -35.04 -16.68
CA SER A 139 19.67 -35.81 -17.11
C SER A 139 19.47 -37.32 -16.96
N LEU A 140 18.88 -37.78 -15.86
CA LEU A 140 18.59 -39.18 -15.64
C LEU A 140 17.53 -39.70 -16.61
N GLU A 141 16.48 -38.95 -16.87
CA GLU A 141 15.41 -39.28 -17.84
C GLU A 141 15.98 -39.43 -19.25
N SER A 142 16.83 -38.48 -19.68
CA SER A 142 17.49 -38.54 -20.99
C SER A 142 18.39 -39.79 -21.11
N THR A 143 19.15 -40.13 -20.07
CA THR A 143 20.02 -41.30 -20.04
C THR A 143 19.21 -42.60 -20.08
N PHE A 144 18.04 -42.62 -19.44
CA PHE A 144 17.14 -43.79 -19.45
C PHE A 144 16.49 -44.01 -20.81
N ASN A 145 16.08 -42.94 -21.49
CA ASN A 145 15.47 -42.95 -22.81
C ASN A 145 16.46 -43.34 -23.92
N LEU A 146 17.76 -43.09 -23.74
CA LEU A 146 18.82 -43.49 -24.69
C LEU A 146 19.18 -45.00 -24.57
N ARG A 147 18.68 -45.68 -23.54
CA ARG A 147 18.92 -47.13 -23.30
C ARG A 147 17.79 -48.05 -23.79
N LYS A 148 16.74 -47.44 -24.38
CA LYS A 148 15.66 -48.14 -25.08
C LYS A 148 15.89 -48.08 -26.58
#